data_213f877b979e10e71de6b1fb08d5b03a
#
_entry.id   213f877b979e10e71de6b1fb08d5b03a
#
_cell.length_a   1.000
_cell.length_b   1.000
_cell.length_c   1.000
_cell.angle_alpha   90.00
_cell.angle_beta   90.00
_cell.angle_gamma   90.00
#
_symmetry.space_group_name_H-M   'P 1'
#
loop_
_entity.id
_entity.type
_entity.pdbx_description
1 polymer ?
#
loop_
_entity_poly.entity_id
_entity_poly.type
_entity_poly.pdbx_seq_one_letter_code
_entity_poly.pdbx_strand_id
1 'polypeptide(L)'
;MADHYAVLGVSQGASEGEIKKAYRQLARRYHPDQNPDDPEAEAKFKEIANAYEVLGDPDRKARYDRFGDDGLGGQGGAGAAGPFGANLGDIFETFFGGGNPFGGGGGGPTGPPRGEDLETVLEIDLEDAVFGGEKMVSVRSAVVCEPCEATGAEPGSGTSTCSECHGAGQVQQVRQSILGQMVTSSQCPVCNGRGETIDQPCTTCSGDGRNIEEVTYTVDVPAGVDAGSTLRLTGRGAAGVRGGAQGDLYVHIKVREHELFNRVGDDLIMERPIGFSQAALGAELEIPTLEEPETIIVPAGTQSSKRFRLRAKGVPHVNGRGRGDLIVELVVETPTDLTDEQAVSYTHLTLPTNREV
;
A
#
# COMPACT_ATOMS: atom_id res chain seq x y z
N MET A 1 27.92 35.07 15.17
CA MET A 1 27.14 33.84 14.89
C MET A 1 25.85 33.92 15.72
N ALA A 2 24.74 33.49 15.18
CA ALA A 2 23.44 33.57 15.89
C ALA A 2 23.40 32.45 16.93
N ASP A 3 23.03 32.80 18.18
CA ASP A 3 22.81 31.84 19.26
C ASP A 3 21.64 30.92 18.89
N HIS A 4 21.87 29.61 18.85
CA HIS A 4 20.85 28.62 18.48
C HIS A 4 19.59 28.70 19.36
N TYR A 5 19.73 29.07 20.61
CA TYR A 5 18.59 29.32 21.51
C TYR A 5 17.78 30.56 21.08
N ALA A 6 18.47 31.61 20.64
CA ALA A 6 17.83 32.84 20.15
C ALA A 6 17.11 32.57 18.81
N VAL A 7 17.67 31.74 17.93
CA VAL A 7 17.03 31.33 16.65
C VAL A 7 15.72 30.59 16.89
N LEU A 8 15.67 29.70 17.87
CA LEU A 8 14.42 28.99 18.25
C LEU A 8 13.52 29.80 19.18
N GLY A 9 13.99 30.93 19.70
CA GLY A 9 13.22 31.77 20.63
C GLY A 9 12.99 31.12 22.00
N VAL A 10 13.92 30.28 22.44
CA VAL A 10 13.88 29.62 23.76
C VAL A 10 15.04 30.01 24.66
N SER A 11 14.92 29.80 25.97
CA SER A 11 16.00 30.09 26.93
C SER A 11 17.08 28.98 26.88
N GLN A 12 18.33 29.32 27.29
CA GLN A 12 19.44 28.36 27.37
C GLN A 12 19.17 27.15 28.31
N GLY A 13 18.21 27.29 29.22
CA GLY A 13 17.79 26.19 30.10
C GLY A 13 16.54 25.43 29.61
N ALA A 14 16.09 25.67 28.38
CA ALA A 14 14.88 25.04 27.85
C ALA A 14 14.98 23.52 27.82
N SER A 15 13.88 22.86 28.19
CA SER A 15 13.74 21.41 28.11
C SER A 15 13.64 20.94 26.66
N GLU A 16 13.93 19.66 26.42
CA GLU A 16 13.80 19.03 25.08
C GLU A 16 12.39 19.22 24.50
N GLY A 17 11.36 19.12 25.35
CA GLY A 17 9.98 19.33 24.94
C GLY A 17 9.67 20.76 24.49
N GLU A 18 10.27 21.76 25.13
CA GLU A 18 10.13 23.17 24.76
C GLU A 18 10.88 23.48 23.46
N ILE A 19 12.08 22.97 23.29
CA ILE A 19 12.87 23.06 22.05
C ILE A 19 12.10 22.45 20.87
N LYS A 20 11.58 21.26 21.05
CA LYS A 20 10.79 20.55 20.03
C LYS A 20 9.47 21.27 19.68
N LYS A 21 8.82 21.87 20.67
CA LYS A 21 7.61 22.66 20.47
C LYS A 21 7.89 23.94 19.68
N ALA A 22 8.95 24.67 20.05
CA ALA A 22 9.39 25.88 19.37
C ALA A 22 9.77 25.60 17.91
N TYR A 23 10.57 24.55 17.67
CA TYR A 23 10.92 24.11 16.34
C TYR A 23 9.67 23.84 15.48
N ARG A 24 8.71 23.04 15.96
CA ARG A 24 7.49 22.72 15.20
C ARG A 24 6.66 23.96 14.83
N GLN A 25 6.61 24.95 15.70
CA GLN A 25 5.89 26.22 15.44
C GLN A 25 6.57 27.03 14.34
N LEU A 26 7.90 27.19 14.45
CA LEU A 26 8.69 27.96 13.49
C LEU A 26 8.78 27.26 12.14
N ALA A 27 9.00 25.92 12.13
CA ALA A 27 9.05 25.12 10.94
C ALA A 27 7.74 25.16 10.13
N ARG A 28 6.57 25.16 10.79
CA ARG A 28 5.29 25.37 10.10
C ARG A 28 5.15 26.77 9.52
N ARG A 29 5.61 27.79 10.25
CA ARG A 29 5.49 29.19 9.83
C ARG A 29 6.34 29.50 8.60
N TYR A 30 7.54 28.93 8.52
CA TYR A 30 8.52 29.18 7.46
C TYR A 30 8.65 27.99 6.49
N HIS A 31 7.65 27.07 6.46
CA HIS A 31 7.66 25.93 5.55
C HIS A 31 7.62 26.39 4.10
N PRO A 32 8.43 25.79 3.21
CA PRO A 32 8.44 26.19 1.79
C PRO A 32 7.07 26.00 1.11
N ASP A 33 6.26 25.01 1.49
CA ASP A 33 4.92 24.82 0.92
C ASP A 33 3.94 25.95 1.31
N GLN A 34 4.20 26.64 2.43
CA GLN A 34 3.35 27.76 2.88
C GLN A 34 3.90 29.12 2.45
N ASN A 35 5.17 29.18 2.06
CA ASN A 35 5.85 30.38 1.60
C ASN A 35 6.60 30.07 0.29
N PRO A 36 5.89 29.69 -0.79
CA PRO A 36 6.50 29.43 -2.09
C PRO A 36 7.16 30.73 -2.59
N ASP A 37 8.40 30.63 -3.06
CA ASP A 37 9.18 31.73 -3.64
C ASP A 37 9.58 32.87 -2.68
N ASP A 38 9.54 32.66 -1.34
CA ASP A 38 10.06 33.61 -0.36
C ASP A 38 11.48 33.21 0.12
N PRO A 39 12.55 33.85 -0.41
CA PRO A 39 13.94 33.52 -0.04
C PRO A 39 14.28 33.85 1.42
N GLU A 40 13.54 34.80 2.07
CA GLU A 40 13.74 35.09 3.49
C GLU A 40 13.14 33.98 4.37
N ALA A 41 11.99 33.42 3.98
CA ALA A 41 11.39 32.29 4.67
C ALA A 41 12.28 31.04 4.55
N GLU A 42 12.86 30.79 3.38
CA GLU A 42 13.79 29.70 3.16
C GLU A 42 15.07 29.83 4.00
N ALA A 43 15.67 31.01 4.04
CA ALA A 43 16.84 31.29 4.88
C ALA A 43 16.57 31.07 6.36
N LYS A 44 15.44 31.57 6.87
CA LYS A 44 15.01 31.36 8.26
C LYS A 44 14.71 29.90 8.56
N PHE A 45 14.10 29.18 7.63
CA PHE A 45 13.85 27.75 7.80
C PHE A 45 15.16 26.97 7.96
N LYS A 46 16.19 27.28 7.16
CA LYS A 46 17.52 26.68 7.27
C LYS A 46 18.18 26.98 8.63
N GLU A 47 18.08 28.21 9.11
CA GLU A 47 18.62 28.60 10.44
C GLU A 47 17.90 27.85 11.57
N ILE A 48 16.57 27.74 11.50
CA ILE A 48 15.73 27.02 12.48
C ILE A 48 16.05 25.51 12.48
N ALA A 49 16.23 24.91 11.31
CA ALA A 49 16.59 23.50 11.18
C ALA A 49 17.98 23.21 11.78
N ASN A 50 18.96 24.06 11.50
CA ASN A 50 20.30 23.95 12.06
C ASN A 50 20.30 24.11 13.58
N ALA A 51 19.58 25.09 14.11
CA ALA A 51 19.45 25.29 15.55
C ALA A 51 18.80 24.08 16.25
N TYR A 52 17.78 23.47 15.63
CA TYR A 52 17.16 22.26 16.18
C TYR A 52 18.07 21.02 16.09
N GLU A 53 18.88 20.91 15.07
CA GLU A 53 19.87 19.83 14.93
C GLU A 53 20.88 19.84 16.10
N VAL A 54 21.30 21.01 16.51
CA VAL A 54 22.25 21.18 17.62
C VAL A 54 21.58 20.98 18.97
N LEU A 55 20.41 21.57 19.18
CA LEU A 55 19.74 21.61 20.49
C LEU A 55 18.79 20.43 20.72
N GLY A 56 18.39 19.70 19.68
CA GLY A 56 17.47 18.57 19.75
C GLY A 56 18.14 17.26 20.18
N ASP A 57 19.46 17.17 20.08
CA ASP A 57 20.23 16.03 20.55
C ASP A 57 20.90 16.36 21.90
N PRO A 58 20.69 15.57 22.96
CA PRO A 58 21.23 15.85 24.28
C PRO A 58 22.76 15.96 24.32
N ASP A 59 23.48 15.15 23.54
CA ASP A 59 24.94 15.13 23.53
C ASP A 59 25.49 16.32 22.76
N ARG A 60 24.87 16.71 21.66
CA ARG A 60 25.24 17.90 20.89
C ARG A 60 24.92 19.18 21.66
N LYS A 61 23.75 19.24 22.30
CA LYS A 61 23.37 20.32 23.19
C LYS A 61 24.40 20.51 24.30
N ALA A 62 24.79 19.42 25.00
CA ALA A 62 25.78 19.49 26.08
C ALA A 62 27.17 19.95 25.58
N ARG A 63 27.55 19.63 24.35
CA ARG A 63 28.79 20.14 23.71
C ARG A 63 28.67 21.61 23.37
N TYR A 64 27.56 22.01 22.78
CA TYR A 64 27.27 23.42 22.46
C TYR A 64 27.24 24.29 23.73
N ASP A 65 26.59 23.80 24.80
CA ASP A 65 26.51 24.53 26.07
C ASP A 65 27.87 24.73 26.75
N ARG A 66 28.87 23.84 26.47
CA ARG A 66 30.22 23.91 27.06
C ARG A 66 31.22 24.68 26.20
N PHE A 67 31.14 24.55 24.90
CA PHE A 67 32.18 24.98 23.99
C PHE A 67 31.65 25.94 22.88
N GLY A 68 30.38 26.24 22.87
CA GLY A 68 29.76 27.02 21.80
C GLY A 68 29.85 26.30 20.44
N ASP A 69 29.79 27.08 19.37
CA ASP A 69 29.94 26.58 17.99
C ASP A 69 31.28 25.88 17.75
N ASP A 70 32.33 26.28 18.46
CA ASP A 70 33.66 25.65 18.35
C ASP A 70 33.66 24.19 18.84
N GLY A 71 32.76 23.82 19.76
CA GLY A 71 32.57 22.44 20.24
C GLY A 71 31.89 21.52 19.25
N LEU A 72 31.24 22.06 18.24
CA LEU A 72 30.57 21.30 17.18
C LEU A 72 31.50 21.03 15.99
N GLY A 73 32.59 21.79 15.85
CA GLY A 73 33.57 21.72 14.76
C GLY A 73 34.91 21.01 15.07
N GLY A 74 35.06 20.41 16.26
CA GLY A 74 36.36 19.92 16.74
C GLY A 74 36.53 18.39 16.79
N GLN A 75 37.07 17.77 15.76
CA GLN A 75 38.16 16.84 15.94
C GLN A 75 39.03 16.87 14.68
N GLY A 76 40.22 17.48 14.84
CA GLY A 76 41.16 17.73 13.81
C GLY A 76 41.75 16.49 13.20
N GLY A 77 42.10 16.62 11.97
CA GLY A 77 42.86 15.70 11.15
C GLY A 77 42.53 16.01 9.69
N ALA A 78 43.52 16.58 8.99
CA ALA A 78 43.44 16.81 7.56
C ALA A 78 42.96 15.54 6.85
N GLY A 79 41.70 15.52 6.37
CA GLY A 79 41.22 14.44 5.53
C GLY A 79 39.78 13.91 5.79
N ALA A 80 39.07 14.41 6.79
CA ALA A 80 37.66 14.03 6.96
C ALA A 80 36.77 15.23 6.68
N ALA A 81 36.33 15.36 5.44
CA ALA A 81 35.06 16.01 5.16
C ALA A 81 33.97 15.16 5.85
N GLY A 82 33.61 15.57 7.08
CA GLY A 82 32.44 15.03 7.74
C GLY A 82 31.21 15.31 6.86
N PRO A 83 30.08 14.61 7.06
CA PRO A 83 28.89 14.75 6.23
C PRO A 83 28.31 16.16 6.16
N PHE A 84 28.91 17.15 6.80
CA PHE A 84 28.47 18.56 6.88
C PHE A 84 29.40 19.58 6.18
N GLY A 85 30.46 19.12 5.48
CA GLY A 85 31.29 19.99 4.58
C GLY A 85 30.72 20.07 3.15
N ALA A 86 29.70 19.29 2.83
CA ALA A 86 29.00 19.39 1.57
C ALA A 86 27.92 20.49 1.65
N ASN A 87 27.79 21.26 0.57
CA ASN A 87 26.86 22.37 0.44
C ASN A 87 25.46 22.04 1.01
N LEU A 88 24.87 22.99 1.74
CA LEU A 88 23.50 22.93 2.30
C LEU A 88 22.43 22.48 1.27
N GLY A 89 22.69 22.60 -0.03
CA GLY A 89 21.84 22.10 -1.11
C GLY A 89 21.73 20.56 -1.13
N ASP A 90 22.85 19.86 -0.91
CA ASP A 90 22.87 18.38 -0.93
C ASP A 90 22.15 17.76 0.26
N ILE A 91 22.12 18.49 1.41
CA ILE A 91 21.38 18.07 2.61
C ILE A 91 19.87 18.23 2.41
N PHE A 92 19.47 19.30 1.74
CA PHE A 92 18.06 19.54 1.40
C PHE A 92 17.54 18.50 0.41
N GLU A 93 18.33 18.14 -0.61
CA GLU A 93 17.98 17.08 -1.56
C GLU A 93 17.91 15.70 -0.88
N THR A 94 18.80 15.42 0.08
CA THR A 94 18.81 14.16 0.83
C THR A 94 17.65 14.08 1.82
N PHE A 95 17.21 15.22 2.39
CA PHE A 95 16.12 15.27 3.40
C PHE A 95 14.74 15.36 2.78
N PHE A 96 14.58 16.07 1.66
CA PHE A 96 13.29 16.26 0.97
C PHE A 96 13.16 15.52 -0.35
N GLY A 97 14.26 15.00 -0.90
CA GLY A 97 14.29 14.23 -2.15
C GLY A 97 14.00 12.73 -2.02
N GLY A 98 13.33 12.28 -0.94
CA GLY A 98 12.87 10.89 -0.81
C GLY A 98 13.93 9.87 -0.32
N GLY A 99 15.13 10.32 0.07
CA GLY A 99 16.12 9.50 0.74
C GLY A 99 15.95 9.51 2.25
N ASN A 100 15.78 8.36 2.87
CA ASN A 100 15.59 8.18 4.31
C ASN A 100 16.85 8.62 5.09
N PRO A 101 16.91 9.80 5.75
CA PRO A 101 18.14 10.31 6.38
C PRO A 101 18.51 9.59 7.69
N PHE A 102 17.64 8.72 8.19
CA PHE A 102 17.86 7.85 9.36
C PHE A 102 18.24 6.41 8.99
N GLY A 103 18.44 6.12 7.71
CA GLY A 103 19.07 4.90 7.26
C GLY A 103 20.56 4.93 7.59
N GLY A 104 20.90 4.69 8.85
CA GLY A 104 22.27 4.73 9.35
C GLY A 104 23.23 3.88 8.53
N GLY A 105 24.38 4.46 8.30
CA GLY A 105 25.67 3.83 8.00
C GLY A 105 25.67 2.63 7.09
N GLY A 106 26.23 2.77 5.91
CA GLY A 106 26.55 1.77 4.90
C GLY A 106 27.00 0.37 5.36
N GLY A 107 26.07 -0.37 5.94
CA GLY A 107 26.09 -1.81 5.99
C GLY A 107 24.85 -2.23 5.21
N GLY A 108 25.00 -2.62 3.96
CA GLY A 108 23.96 -3.38 3.28
C GLY A 108 23.53 -4.54 4.18
N PRO A 109 22.27 -5.03 4.09
CA PRO A 109 21.82 -6.11 4.96
C PRO A 109 22.81 -7.27 4.87
N THR A 110 23.55 -7.48 6.00
CA THR A 110 24.51 -8.57 6.15
C THR A 110 23.73 -9.86 6.43
N GLY A 111 23.01 -10.34 5.45
CA GLY A 111 22.19 -11.55 5.54
C GLY A 111 21.76 -12.04 4.18
N PRO A 112 21.23 -13.25 4.09
CA PRO A 112 20.64 -13.76 2.86
C PRO A 112 19.54 -12.81 2.38
N PRO A 113 19.44 -12.55 1.07
CA PRO A 113 18.46 -11.62 0.52
C PRO A 113 17.03 -12.13 0.80
N ARG A 114 16.15 -11.19 1.14
CA ARG A 114 14.71 -11.47 1.27
C ARG A 114 14.16 -11.98 -0.05
N GLY A 115 13.20 -12.88 0.01
CA GLY A 115 12.45 -13.33 -1.15
C GLY A 115 11.63 -12.21 -1.77
N GLU A 116 11.31 -12.40 -3.04
CA GLU A 116 10.50 -11.45 -3.79
C GLU A 116 9.06 -11.45 -3.28
N ASP A 117 8.45 -10.27 -3.30
CA ASP A 117 7.03 -10.13 -3.09
C ASP A 117 6.31 -10.63 -4.35
N LEU A 118 5.18 -11.29 -4.17
CA LEU A 118 4.39 -11.86 -5.27
C LEU A 118 3.05 -11.15 -5.38
N GLU A 119 2.53 -11.10 -6.59
CA GLU A 119 1.22 -10.55 -6.88
C GLU A 119 0.37 -11.59 -7.59
N THR A 120 -0.92 -11.64 -7.25
CA THR A 120 -1.89 -12.52 -7.89
C THR A 120 -3.26 -11.86 -7.92
N VAL A 121 -4.13 -12.34 -8.80
CA VAL A 121 -5.49 -11.86 -8.93
C VAL A 121 -6.44 -12.94 -8.44
N LEU A 122 -7.35 -12.56 -7.54
CA LEU A 122 -8.43 -13.40 -7.06
C LEU A 122 -9.75 -12.88 -7.64
N GLU A 123 -10.35 -13.64 -8.55
CA GLU A 123 -11.66 -13.33 -9.09
C GLU A 123 -12.73 -13.95 -8.18
N ILE A 124 -13.65 -13.10 -7.71
CA ILE A 124 -14.75 -13.48 -6.82
C ILE A 124 -16.09 -13.01 -7.40
N ASP A 125 -17.16 -13.66 -7.00
CA ASP A 125 -18.51 -13.23 -7.36
C ASP A 125 -18.99 -12.08 -6.48
N LEU A 126 -20.05 -11.38 -6.89
CA LEU A 126 -20.59 -10.23 -6.13
C LEU A 126 -21.01 -10.62 -4.72
N GLU A 127 -21.61 -11.80 -4.57
CA GLU A 127 -22.03 -12.36 -3.28
C GLU A 127 -20.84 -12.53 -2.33
N ASP A 128 -19.73 -13.05 -2.85
CA ASP A 128 -18.49 -13.22 -2.09
C ASP A 128 -17.92 -11.87 -1.67
N ALA A 129 -18.01 -10.87 -2.53
CA ALA A 129 -17.57 -9.52 -2.22
C ALA A 129 -18.46 -8.86 -1.15
N VAL A 130 -19.76 -9.16 -1.16
CA VAL A 130 -20.74 -8.60 -0.21
C VAL A 130 -20.67 -9.29 1.15
N PHE A 131 -20.64 -10.62 1.17
CA PHE A 131 -20.71 -11.37 2.43
C PHE A 131 -19.35 -11.71 3.00
N GLY A 132 -18.30 -11.64 2.18
CA GLY A 132 -16.95 -12.05 2.56
C GLY A 132 -16.82 -13.57 2.68
N GLY A 133 -15.69 -14.01 3.20
CA GLY A 133 -15.43 -15.42 3.47
C GLY A 133 -14.06 -15.88 3.01
N GLU A 134 -13.76 -17.13 3.31
CA GLU A 134 -12.48 -17.73 2.96
C GLU A 134 -12.47 -18.19 1.49
N LYS A 135 -11.44 -17.77 0.76
CA LYS A 135 -11.20 -18.17 -0.63
C LYS A 135 -9.80 -18.73 -0.78
N MET A 136 -9.64 -19.67 -1.68
CA MET A 136 -8.34 -20.26 -2.00
C MET A 136 -7.76 -19.58 -3.23
N VAL A 137 -6.46 -19.26 -3.16
CA VAL A 137 -5.69 -18.74 -4.27
C VAL A 137 -4.43 -19.57 -4.45
N SER A 138 -4.18 -20.03 -5.68
CA SER A 138 -2.96 -20.77 -6.03
C SER A 138 -1.97 -19.82 -6.69
N VAL A 139 -0.72 -19.88 -6.25
CA VAL A 139 0.36 -19.07 -6.77
C VAL A 139 1.61 -19.92 -6.96
N ARG A 140 2.32 -19.71 -8.05
CA ARG A 140 3.61 -20.33 -8.29
C ARG A 140 4.68 -19.53 -7.58
N SER A 141 5.28 -20.12 -6.54
CA SER A 141 6.21 -19.45 -5.64
C SER A 141 7.46 -20.29 -5.42
N ALA A 142 8.56 -19.61 -5.10
CA ALA A 142 9.72 -20.27 -4.55
C ALA A 142 9.44 -20.62 -3.08
N VAL A 143 9.52 -21.90 -2.75
CA VAL A 143 9.36 -22.45 -1.40
C VAL A 143 10.70 -22.95 -0.88
N VAL A 144 10.82 -23.02 0.44
CA VAL A 144 12.02 -23.59 1.08
C VAL A 144 12.22 -25.02 0.63
N CYS A 145 13.42 -25.36 0.22
CA CYS A 145 13.78 -26.72 -0.15
C CYS A 145 13.81 -27.60 1.12
N GLU A 146 12.86 -28.51 1.24
CA GLU A 146 12.74 -29.38 2.42
C GLU A 146 14.00 -30.24 2.68
N PRO A 147 14.62 -30.93 1.67
CA PRO A 147 15.78 -31.80 1.92
C PRO A 147 16.98 -31.08 2.54
N CYS A 148 17.22 -29.82 2.18
CA CYS A 148 18.35 -29.06 2.69
C CYS A 148 17.98 -27.95 3.68
N GLU A 149 16.71 -27.81 4.05
CA GLU A 149 16.22 -26.80 5.01
C GLU A 149 16.73 -25.40 4.69
N ALA A 150 16.61 -25.00 3.43
CA ALA A 150 17.08 -23.71 2.89
C ALA A 150 18.60 -23.49 2.86
N THR A 151 19.44 -24.38 3.35
CA THR A 151 20.91 -24.20 3.35
C THR A 151 21.51 -24.23 1.94
N GLY A 152 20.90 -24.97 1.02
CA GLY A 152 21.41 -25.25 -0.30
C GLY A 152 22.51 -26.31 -0.32
N ALA A 153 22.94 -26.83 0.83
CA ALA A 153 23.94 -27.91 0.93
C ALA A 153 23.24 -29.27 0.94
N GLU A 154 23.90 -30.29 0.38
CA GLU A 154 23.42 -31.66 0.49
C GLU A 154 23.31 -32.07 1.95
N PRO A 155 22.24 -32.78 2.39
CA PRO A 155 22.09 -33.23 3.74
C PRO A 155 23.32 -33.96 4.26
N GLY A 156 23.94 -33.42 5.33
CA GLY A 156 25.17 -33.96 5.92
C GLY A 156 26.47 -33.38 5.39
N SER A 157 26.48 -32.53 4.34
CA SER A 157 27.72 -31.92 3.82
C SER A 157 28.06 -30.57 4.47
N GLY A 158 27.09 -29.79 4.89
CA GLY A 158 27.33 -28.49 5.55
C GLY A 158 27.81 -27.37 4.64
N THR A 159 28.03 -26.20 5.24
CA THR A 159 28.64 -25.03 4.61
C THR A 159 29.97 -24.73 5.25
N SER A 160 30.93 -24.19 4.50
CA SER A 160 32.23 -23.75 4.99
C SER A 160 32.38 -22.23 4.88
N THR A 161 33.10 -21.59 5.82
CA THR A 161 33.37 -20.15 5.76
C THR A 161 34.18 -19.83 4.50
N CYS A 162 33.76 -18.84 3.73
CA CYS A 162 34.45 -18.43 2.53
C CYS A 162 35.89 -18.00 2.82
N SER A 163 36.87 -18.65 2.19
CA SER A 163 38.29 -18.38 2.37
C SER A 163 38.74 -17.01 1.89
N GLU A 164 38.03 -16.40 0.93
CA GLU A 164 38.38 -15.10 0.38
C GLU A 164 37.96 -13.91 1.24
N CYS A 165 36.74 -13.95 1.76
CA CYS A 165 36.18 -12.86 2.57
C CYS A 165 36.10 -13.20 4.07
N HIS A 166 36.53 -14.36 4.48
CA HIS A 166 36.52 -14.84 5.87
C HIS A 166 35.17 -14.63 6.59
N GLY A 167 34.08 -14.88 5.87
CA GLY A 167 32.71 -14.71 6.39
C GLY A 167 32.10 -13.31 6.18
N ALA A 168 32.89 -12.32 5.78
CA ALA A 168 32.39 -10.93 5.63
C ALA A 168 31.45 -10.72 4.44
N GLY A 169 31.40 -11.63 3.47
CA GLY A 169 30.60 -11.50 2.24
C GLY A 169 31.10 -10.44 1.26
N GLN A 170 31.99 -9.57 1.69
CA GLN A 170 32.52 -8.46 0.91
C GLN A 170 34.06 -8.46 0.94
N VAL A 171 34.67 -7.99 -0.13
CA VAL A 171 36.11 -7.76 -0.23
C VAL A 171 36.39 -6.28 -0.42
N GLN A 172 37.35 -5.75 0.33
CA GLN A 172 37.73 -4.37 0.20
C GLN A 172 38.88 -4.26 -0.82
N GLN A 173 38.70 -3.45 -1.85
CA GLN A 173 39.71 -3.12 -2.83
C GLN A 173 40.18 -1.70 -2.60
N VAL A 174 41.47 -1.56 -2.35
CA VAL A 174 42.15 -0.25 -2.26
C VAL A 174 42.59 0.13 -3.66
N ARG A 175 42.02 1.17 -4.24
CA ARG A 175 42.47 1.76 -5.51
C ARG A 175 43.18 3.06 -5.23
N GLN A 176 44.40 3.17 -5.72
CA GLN A 176 45.12 4.45 -5.73
C GLN A 176 44.55 5.32 -6.86
N SER A 177 44.09 6.50 -6.52
CA SER A 177 43.67 7.56 -7.43
C SER A 177 44.58 8.76 -7.28
N ILE A 178 44.58 9.66 -8.27
CA ILE A 178 45.35 10.93 -8.24
C ILE A 178 44.98 11.81 -7.03
N LEU A 179 43.77 11.57 -6.46
CA LEU A 179 43.20 12.27 -5.30
C LEU A 179 43.42 11.53 -3.96
N GLY A 180 44.14 10.39 -3.95
CA GLY A 180 44.38 9.60 -2.74
C GLY A 180 43.94 8.13 -2.88
N GLN A 181 44.01 7.41 -1.77
CA GLN A 181 43.56 6.02 -1.68
C GLN A 181 42.03 5.98 -1.49
N MET A 182 41.31 5.35 -2.43
CA MET A 182 39.91 5.03 -2.29
C MET A 182 39.74 3.56 -1.90
N VAL A 183 39.07 3.30 -0.79
CA VAL A 183 38.67 1.96 -0.38
C VAL A 183 37.25 1.71 -0.91
N THR A 184 37.14 0.79 -1.83
CA THR A 184 35.82 0.38 -2.38
C THR A 184 35.49 -1.01 -1.85
N SER A 185 34.34 -1.17 -1.22
CA SER A 185 33.81 -2.47 -0.83
C SER A 185 33.04 -3.05 -2.02
N SER A 186 33.34 -4.27 -2.39
CA SER A 186 32.63 -5.02 -3.43
C SER A 186 32.21 -6.38 -2.93
N GLN A 187 31.13 -6.90 -3.49
CA GLN A 187 30.66 -8.25 -3.19
C GLN A 187 31.77 -9.28 -3.47
N CYS A 188 31.98 -10.22 -2.55
CA CYS A 188 32.97 -11.27 -2.74
C CYS A 188 32.61 -12.17 -3.94
N PRO A 189 33.49 -12.30 -4.94
CA PRO A 189 33.19 -13.05 -6.16
C PRO A 189 33.10 -14.57 -5.92
N VAL A 190 33.72 -15.08 -4.86
CA VAL A 190 33.74 -16.52 -4.55
C VAL A 190 32.43 -16.95 -3.92
N CYS A 191 31.96 -16.25 -2.90
CA CYS A 191 30.72 -16.60 -2.20
C CYS A 191 29.50 -15.78 -2.66
N ASN A 192 29.68 -14.85 -3.60
CA ASN A 192 28.61 -13.94 -4.06
C ASN A 192 27.90 -13.24 -2.90
N GLY A 193 28.66 -12.65 -1.98
CA GLY A 193 28.14 -11.90 -0.84
C GLY A 193 27.67 -12.72 0.35
N ARG A 194 27.76 -14.02 0.32
CA ARG A 194 27.17 -14.91 1.32
C ARG A 194 28.02 -15.13 2.56
N GLY A 195 29.32 -14.94 2.45
CA GLY A 195 30.28 -15.26 3.51
C GLY A 195 30.63 -16.74 3.62
N GLU A 196 29.80 -17.63 3.02
CA GLU A 196 29.94 -19.09 3.10
C GLU A 196 29.95 -19.71 1.70
N THR A 197 30.62 -20.83 1.57
CA THR A 197 30.65 -21.67 0.37
C THR A 197 30.04 -23.04 0.68
N ILE A 198 29.41 -23.66 -0.30
CA ILE A 198 28.83 -24.99 -0.23
C ILE A 198 29.78 -25.98 -0.87
N ASP A 199 30.20 -26.99 -0.13
CA ASP A 199 31.11 -28.01 -0.66
C ASP A 199 30.37 -28.99 -1.60
N GLN A 200 29.16 -29.39 -1.24
CA GLN A 200 28.28 -30.24 -2.05
C GLN A 200 26.90 -29.58 -2.16
N PRO A 201 26.51 -29.05 -3.32
CA PRO A 201 25.21 -28.45 -3.50
C PRO A 201 24.10 -29.52 -3.43
N CYS A 202 23.00 -29.16 -2.79
CA CYS A 202 21.81 -30.03 -2.70
C CYS A 202 21.32 -30.38 -4.10
N THR A 203 21.13 -31.67 -4.36
CA THR A 203 20.70 -32.21 -5.66
C THR A 203 19.30 -31.73 -6.06
N THR A 204 18.43 -31.47 -5.09
CA THR A 204 17.03 -31.05 -5.33
C THR A 204 16.93 -29.59 -5.77
N CYS A 205 17.65 -28.67 -5.12
CA CYS A 205 17.58 -27.24 -5.40
C CYS A 205 18.83 -26.68 -6.09
N SER A 206 19.81 -27.53 -6.43
CA SER A 206 21.07 -27.12 -7.09
C SER A 206 21.85 -26.03 -6.33
N GLY A 207 21.69 -25.99 -5.01
CA GLY A 207 22.37 -25.07 -4.14
C GLY A 207 21.62 -23.75 -3.85
N ASP A 208 20.41 -23.55 -4.38
CA ASP A 208 19.62 -22.33 -4.15
C ASP A 208 18.90 -22.32 -2.79
N GLY A 209 18.71 -23.48 -2.17
CA GLY A 209 17.98 -23.62 -0.91
C GLY A 209 16.46 -23.48 -1.06
N ARG A 210 15.95 -23.40 -2.29
CA ARG A 210 14.52 -23.23 -2.59
C ARG A 210 14.13 -23.90 -3.90
N ASN A 211 12.86 -24.31 -3.99
CA ASN A 211 12.26 -24.89 -5.20
C ASN A 211 11.09 -24.03 -5.66
N ILE A 212 10.74 -24.11 -6.93
CA ILE A 212 9.54 -23.42 -7.45
C ILE A 212 8.40 -24.44 -7.48
N GLU A 213 7.36 -24.15 -6.69
CA GLU A 213 6.18 -25.01 -6.56
C GLU A 213 4.90 -24.17 -6.63
N GLU A 214 3.79 -24.82 -6.90
CA GLU A 214 2.47 -24.21 -6.81
C GLU A 214 1.95 -24.38 -5.39
N VAL A 215 1.72 -23.24 -4.72
CA VAL A 215 1.25 -23.21 -3.33
C VAL A 215 -0.13 -22.58 -3.29
N THR A 216 -1.04 -23.23 -2.55
CA THR A 216 -2.40 -22.70 -2.34
C THR A 216 -2.49 -22.06 -0.96
N TYR A 217 -2.94 -20.82 -0.93
CA TYR A 217 -3.18 -20.07 0.30
C TYR A 217 -4.67 -19.81 0.49
N THR A 218 -5.12 -19.89 1.74
CA THR A 218 -6.45 -19.42 2.13
C THR A 218 -6.39 -17.93 2.42
N VAL A 219 -7.27 -17.17 1.79
CA VAL A 219 -7.39 -15.72 1.91
C VAL A 219 -8.74 -15.42 2.53
N ASP A 220 -8.73 -14.69 3.62
CA ASP A 220 -9.96 -14.19 4.25
C ASP A 220 -10.35 -12.86 3.57
N VAL A 221 -11.45 -12.91 2.80
CA VAL A 221 -11.98 -11.75 2.07
C VAL A 221 -12.97 -11.03 2.99
N PRO A 222 -12.70 -9.77 3.35
CA PRO A 222 -13.61 -9.02 4.21
C PRO A 222 -14.94 -8.70 3.50
N ALA A 223 -16.03 -8.77 4.25
CA ALA A 223 -17.35 -8.39 3.74
C ALA A 223 -17.35 -6.93 3.27
N GLY A 224 -17.94 -6.70 2.10
CA GLY A 224 -18.01 -5.38 1.49
C GLY A 224 -16.80 -4.97 0.66
N VAL A 225 -15.82 -5.85 0.44
CA VAL A 225 -14.60 -5.54 -0.30
C VAL A 225 -14.92 -4.94 -1.68
N ASP A 226 -14.16 -3.90 -2.06
CA ASP A 226 -14.29 -3.27 -3.38
C ASP A 226 -13.45 -3.97 -4.45
N ALA A 227 -13.92 -3.93 -5.69
CA ALA A 227 -13.12 -4.30 -6.85
C ALA A 227 -11.85 -3.42 -6.92
N GLY A 228 -10.69 -4.06 -7.19
CA GLY A 228 -9.39 -3.39 -7.19
C GLY A 228 -8.74 -3.26 -5.81
N SER A 229 -9.39 -3.72 -4.75
CA SER A 229 -8.76 -3.82 -3.42
C SER A 229 -7.62 -4.81 -3.44
N THR A 230 -6.57 -4.54 -2.64
CA THR A 230 -5.42 -5.44 -2.51
C THR A 230 -5.30 -5.94 -1.07
N LEU A 231 -5.27 -7.25 -0.90
CA LEU A 231 -5.04 -7.92 0.36
C LEU A 231 -3.57 -8.33 0.46
N ARG A 232 -2.90 -7.97 1.55
CA ARG A 232 -1.51 -8.35 1.80
C ARG A 232 -1.43 -9.52 2.77
N LEU A 233 -0.85 -10.61 2.31
CA LEU A 233 -0.53 -11.78 3.12
C LEU A 233 0.97 -11.75 3.48
N THR A 234 1.27 -11.30 4.68
CA THR A 234 2.65 -11.16 5.15
C THR A 234 3.37 -12.49 5.23
N GLY A 235 4.58 -12.57 4.66
CA GLY A 235 5.41 -13.77 4.66
C GLY A 235 4.85 -14.92 3.82
N ARG A 236 4.01 -14.65 2.82
CA ARG A 236 3.45 -15.63 1.88
C ARG A 236 3.96 -15.44 0.44
N GLY A 237 4.94 -14.57 0.26
CA GLY A 237 5.66 -14.41 -1.01
C GLY A 237 6.72 -15.48 -1.23
N ALA A 238 7.65 -15.24 -2.14
CA ALA A 238 8.73 -16.15 -2.44
C ALA A 238 9.67 -16.34 -1.25
N ALA A 239 10.16 -17.54 -1.04
CA ALA A 239 11.24 -17.81 -0.09
C ALA A 239 12.52 -17.10 -0.51
N GLY A 240 13.21 -16.50 0.43
CA GLY A 240 14.54 -15.94 0.20
C GLY A 240 15.57 -17.02 -0.11
N VAL A 241 16.59 -16.65 -0.84
CA VAL A 241 17.69 -17.57 -1.17
C VAL A 241 18.41 -17.96 0.12
N ARG A 242 18.61 -19.24 0.34
CA ARG A 242 19.40 -19.80 1.46
C ARG A 242 19.01 -19.28 2.83
N GLY A 243 17.73 -19.43 3.17
CA GLY A 243 17.22 -19.04 4.46
C GLY A 243 16.95 -17.55 4.63
N GLY A 244 16.98 -16.78 3.55
CA GLY A 244 16.48 -15.40 3.55
C GLY A 244 15.00 -15.35 3.92
N ALA A 245 14.56 -14.26 4.54
CA ALA A 245 13.17 -14.04 4.91
C ALA A 245 12.26 -14.15 3.67
N GLN A 246 11.05 -14.66 3.85
CA GLN A 246 10.06 -14.71 2.78
C GLN A 246 9.57 -13.31 2.43
N GLY A 247 9.17 -13.12 1.17
CA GLY A 247 8.43 -11.96 0.69
C GLY A 247 6.98 -11.96 1.18
N ASP A 248 6.19 -11.03 0.68
CA ASP A 248 4.76 -10.95 0.94
C ASP A 248 3.98 -11.31 -0.34
N LEU A 249 2.74 -11.76 -0.17
CA LEU A 249 1.83 -12.01 -1.29
C LEU A 249 0.75 -10.93 -1.31
N TYR A 250 0.62 -10.24 -2.42
CA TYR A 250 -0.42 -9.26 -2.69
C TYR A 250 -1.49 -9.90 -3.56
N VAL A 251 -2.71 -9.95 -3.03
CA VAL A 251 -3.87 -10.53 -3.72
C VAL A 251 -4.79 -9.39 -4.16
N HIS A 252 -4.86 -9.15 -5.46
CA HIS A 252 -5.74 -8.15 -6.06
C HIS A 252 -7.12 -8.74 -6.26
N ILE A 253 -8.12 -8.14 -5.67
CA ILE A 253 -9.51 -8.59 -5.76
C ILE A 253 -10.12 -8.05 -7.06
N LYS A 254 -10.68 -8.96 -7.86
CA LYS A 254 -11.46 -8.64 -9.03
C LYS A 254 -12.86 -9.23 -8.86
N VAL A 255 -13.88 -8.38 -8.79
CA VAL A 255 -15.28 -8.79 -8.69
C VAL A 255 -15.83 -9.00 -10.10
N ARG A 256 -16.47 -10.14 -10.34
CA ARG A 256 -17.16 -10.42 -11.59
C ARG A 256 -18.43 -9.57 -11.71
N GLU A 257 -18.79 -9.23 -12.93
CA GLU A 257 -20.05 -8.60 -13.22
C GLU A 257 -21.19 -9.56 -12.87
N HIS A 258 -22.21 -9.06 -12.16
CA HIS A 258 -23.39 -9.83 -11.80
C HIS A 258 -24.53 -9.56 -12.80
N GLU A 259 -25.31 -10.60 -13.13
CA GLU A 259 -26.36 -10.53 -14.15
C GLU A 259 -27.46 -9.52 -13.82
N LEU A 260 -27.81 -9.35 -12.55
CA LEU A 260 -28.93 -8.53 -12.12
C LEU A 260 -28.50 -7.24 -11.42
N PHE A 261 -27.36 -7.26 -10.73
CA PHE A 261 -26.96 -6.18 -9.85
C PHE A 261 -25.72 -5.48 -10.35
N ASN A 262 -25.77 -4.15 -10.36
CA ASN A 262 -24.61 -3.29 -10.59
C ASN A 262 -24.26 -2.57 -9.27
N ARG A 263 -23.01 -2.68 -8.84
CA ARG A 263 -22.52 -2.04 -7.61
C ARG A 263 -22.05 -0.61 -7.91
N VAL A 264 -22.57 0.35 -7.14
CA VAL A 264 -22.14 1.75 -7.18
C VAL A 264 -21.81 2.22 -5.75
N GLY A 265 -20.53 2.17 -5.39
CA GLY A 265 -20.09 2.34 -4.01
C GLY A 265 -20.63 1.21 -3.12
N ASP A 266 -21.37 1.57 -2.08
CA ASP A 266 -22.01 0.59 -1.19
C ASP A 266 -23.45 0.27 -1.58
N ASP A 267 -24.03 0.97 -2.56
CA ASP A 267 -25.36 0.69 -3.06
C ASP A 267 -25.33 -0.32 -4.21
N LEU A 268 -26.40 -1.11 -4.32
CA LEU A 268 -26.67 -1.98 -5.46
C LEU A 268 -27.78 -1.36 -6.32
N ILE A 269 -27.62 -1.40 -7.62
CA ILE A 269 -28.62 -0.94 -8.57
C ILE A 269 -29.05 -2.12 -9.42
N MET A 270 -30.36 -2.30 -9.59
CA MET A 270 -30.91 -3.25 -10.53
C MET A 270 -32.02 -2.61 -11.36
N GLU A 271 -32.15 -3.05 -12.59
CA GLU A 271 -33.28 -2.73 -13.45
C GLU A 271 -34.33 -3.84 -13.37
N ARG A 272 -35.58 -3.45 -13.19
CA ARG A 272 -36.69 -4.37 -13.17
C ARG A 272 -37.69 -4.01 -14.27
N PRO A 273 -37.80 -4.80 -15.33
CA PRO A 273 -38.81 -4.59 -16.34
C PRO A 273 -40.20 -4.88 -15.79
N ILE A 274 -41.15 -4.01 -16.11
CA ILE A 274 -42.58 -4.17 -15.77
C ILE A 274 -43.42 -3.88 -17.00
N GLY A 275 -44.54 -4.56 -17.09
CA GLY A 275 -45.50 -4.32 -18.15
C GLY A 275 -46.27 -3.00 -17.98
N PHE A 276 -46.76 -2.43 -19.08
CA PHE A 276 -47.53 -1.18 -19.07
C PHE A 276 -48.77 -1.27 -18.14
N SER A 277 -49.46 -2.41 -18.11
CA SER A 277 -50.64 -2.63 -17.22
C SER A 277 -50.26 -2.56 -15.73
N GLN A 278 -49.10 -3.11 -15.37
CA GLN A 278 -48.58 -3.06 -13.99
C GLN A 278 -48.21 -1.62 -13.61
N ALA A 279 -47.59 -0.88 -14.53
CA ALA A 279 -47.28 0.52 -14.30
C ALA A 279 -48.53 1.41 -14.17
N ALA A 280 -49.56 1.16 -15.00
CA ALA A 280 -50.77 1.95 -15.02
C ALA A 280 -51.71 1.67 -13.81
N LEU A 281 -51.91 0.40 -13.45
CA LEU A 281 -52.85 -0.03 -12.43
C LEU A 281 -52.20 -0.21 -11.04
N GLY A 282 -50.86 -0.26 -11.00
CA GLY A 282 -50.13 -0.68 -9.82
C GLY A 282 -49.96 -2.19 -9.76
N ALA A 283 -48.98 -2.65 -9.00
CA ALA A 283 -48.71 -4.07 -8.83
C ALA A 283 -47.90 -4.33 -7.54
N GLU A 284 -47.96 -5.52 -7.04
CA GLU A 284 -47.02 -6.05 -6.07
C GLU A 284 -45.95 -6.84 -6.85
N LEU A 285 -44.69 -6.49 -6.64
CA LEU A 285 -43.54 -7.11 -7.31
C LEU A 285 -42.62 -7.73 -6.29
N GLU A 286 -42.26 -8.96 -6.53
CA GLU A 286 -41.19 -9.63 -5.80
C GLU A 286 -39.87 -9.28 -6.45
N ILE A 287 -38.98 -8.67 -5.67
CA ILE A 287 -37.67 -8.22 -6.10
C ILE A 287 -36.62 -9.17 -5.53
N PRO A 288 -35.81 -9.81 -6.39
CA PRO A 288 -34.67 -10.57 -5.91
C PRO A 288 -33.68 -9.65 -5.20
N THR A 289 -33.12 -10.11 -4.11
CA THR A 289 -32.00 -9.47 -3.41
C THR A 289 -30.88 -10.49 -3.29
N LEU A 290 -29.72 -10.08 -2.80
CA LEU A 290 -28.62 -11.03 -2.52
C LEU A 290 -28.90 -11.95 -1.32
N GLU A 291 -29.99 -11.69 -0.58
CA GLU A 291 -30.49 -12.52 0.52
C GLU A 291 -31.85 -13.08 0.15
N GLU A 292 -32.85 -12.79 0.97
CA GLU A 292 -34.25 -13.19 0.71
C GLU A 292 -34.95 -12.14 -0.18
N PRO A 293 -35.82 -12.57 -1.12
CA PRO A 293 -36.57 -11.65 -1.96
C PRO A 293 -37.43 -10.70 -1.12
N GLU A 294 -37.61 -9.47 -1.60
CA GLU A 294 -38.41 -8.44 -0.96
C GLU A 294 -39.60 -8.03 -1.86
N THR A 295 -40.76 -7.81 -1.27
CA THR A 295 -41.93 -7.35 -2.01
C THR A 295 -41.99 -5.83 -2.00
N ILE A 296 -42.15 -5.22 -3.18
CA ILE A 296 -42.42 -3.79 -3.33
C ILE A 296 -43.83 -3.56 -3.89
N ILE A 297 -44.48 -2.51 -3.39
CA ILE A 297 -45.79 -2.08 -3.92
C ILE A 297 -45.52 -0.94 -4.91
N VAL A 298 -45.83 -1.18 -6.18
CA VAL A 298 -45.74 -0.18 -7.26
C VAL A 298 -47.06 0.59 -7.31
N PRO A 299 -47.12 1.90 -7.05
CA PRO A 299 -48.32 2.70 -7.14
C PRO A 299 -48.86 2.79 -8.59
N ALA A 300 -50.17 2.91 -8.73
CA ALA A 300 -50.78 3.16 -10.04
C ALA A 300 -50.25 4.46 -10.66
N GLY A 301 -50.01 4.45 -11.98
CA GLY A 301 -49.50 5.59 -12.71
C GLY A 301 -47.98 5.76 -12.58
N THR A 302 -47.23 4.73 -12.14
CA THR A 302 -45.78 4.75 -12.05
C THR A 302 -45.16 4.89 -13.45
N GLN A 303 -44.22 5.81 -13.58
CA GLN A 303 -43.52 6.09 -14.84
C GLN A 303 -42.21 5.26 -14.92
N SER A 304 -41.74 5.06 -16.16
CA SER A 304 -40.42 4.44 -16.41
C SER A 304 -39.33 5.21 -15.71
N SER A 305 -38.26 4.53 -15.32
CA SER A 305 -37.11 5.05 -14.56
C SER A 305 -37.46 5.52 -13.14
N LYS A 306 -38.63 5.13 -12.63
CA LYS A 306 -38.94 5.35 -11.22
C LYS A 306 -38.10 4.42 -10.35
N ARG A 307 -37.43 5.01 -9.36
CA ARG A 307 -36.52 4.30 -8.43
C ARG A 307 -37.23 4.02 -7.11
N PHE A 308 -37.09 2.78 -6.66
CA PHE A 308 -37.50 2.32 -5.33
C PHE A 308 -36.23 1.97 -4.54
N ARG A 309 -36.21 2.37 -3.28
CA ARG A 309 -35.05 2.18 -2.41
C ARG A 309 -35.39 1.17 -1.31
N LEU A 310 -34.74 0.02 -1.33
CA LEU A 310 -34.80 -1.01 -0.29
C LEU A 310 -33.62 -0.78 0.64
N ARG A 311 -33.92 -0.33 1.86
CA ARG A 311 -32.92 0.07 2.83
C ARG A 311 -32.15 -1.12 3.36
N ALA A 312 -30.84 -0.92 3.55
CA ALA A 312 -29.90 -1.90 4.10
C ALA A 312 -29.88 -3.25 3.34
N LYS A 313 -30.18 -3.23 2.04
CA LYS A 313 -30.07 -4.40 1.13
C LYS A 313 -28.92 -4.28 0.13
N GLY A 314 -28.02 -3.30 0.34
CA GLY A 314 -26.79 -3.11 -0.42
C GLY A 314 -25.61 -3.83 0.19
N VAL A 315 -24.41 -3.31 -0.08
CA VAL A 315 -23.11 -3.84 0.34
C VAL A 315 -22.79 -3.36 1.76
N PRO A 316 -22.25 -4.21 2.65
CA PRO A 316 -21.75 -3.77 3.95
C PRO A 316 -20.57 -2.80 3.82
N HIS A 317 -20.48 -1.85 4.73
CA HIS A 317 -19.32 -0.97 4.81
C HIS A 317 -18.10 -1.70 5.35
N VAL A 318 -16.99 -1.75 4.62
CA VAL A 318 -15.75 -2.47 5.02
C VAL A 318 -15.20 -1.97 6.36
N ASN A 319 -15.22 -0.65 6.60
CA ASN A 319 -14.63 -0.01 7.79
C ASN A 319 -15.69 0.62 8.72
N GLY A 320 -16.96 0.21 8.64
CA GLY A 320 -18.02 0.85 9.36
C GLY A 320 -19.09 -0.10 9.86
N ARG A 321 -20.15 0.49 10.42
CA ARG A 321 -21.37 -0.24 10.75
C ARG A 321 -22.45 0.14 9.75
N GLY A 322 -23.24 -0.84 9.33
CA GLY A 322 -24.35 -0.65 8.40
C GLY A 322 -24.03 -1.16 7.00
N ARG A 323 -24.98 -0.96 6.11
CA ARG A 323 -24.97 -1.41 4.71
C ARG A 323 -25.54 -0.32 3.83
N GLY A 324 -25.16 -0.30 2.56
CA GLY A 324 -25.84 0.47 1.52
C GLY A 324 -27.26 -0.05 1.26
N ASP A 325 -27.89 0.50 0.26
CA ASP A 325 -29.26 0.17 -0.12
C ASP A 325 -29.31 -0.52 -1.49
N LEU A 326 -30.39 -1.22 -1.77
CA LEU A 326 -30.71 -1.69 -3.11
C LEU A 326 -31.66 -0.71 -3.77
N ILE A 327 -31.24 -0.18 -4.91
CA ILE A 327 -32.01 0.75 -5.74
C ILE A 327 -32.58 -0.03 -6.91
N VAL A 328 -33.89 -0.18 -6.94
CA VAL A 328 -34.63 -0.85 -8.01
C VAL A 328 -35.17 0.21 -8.97
N GLU A 329 -34.66 0.24 -10.19
CA GLU A 329 -35.16 1.11 -11.25
C GLU A 329 -36.19 0.35 -12.11
N LEU A 330 -37.44 0.81 -12.12
CA LEU A 330 -38.47 0.21 -12.94
C LEU A 330 -38.38 0.68 -14.37
N VAL A 331 -38.32 -0.27 -15.30
CA VAL A 331 -38.31 0.01 -16.76
C VAL A 331 -39.65 -0.49 -17.33
N VAL A 332 -40.48 0.42 -17.83
CA VAL A 332 -41.74 0.03 -18.46
C VAL A 332 -41.50 -0.49 -19.86
N GLU A 333 -41.81 -1.75 -20.07
CA GLU A 333 -41.68 -2.39 -21.39
C GLU A 333 -43.00 -2.41 -22.12
N THR A 334 -42.91 -2.08 -23.41
CA THR A 334 -44.04 -2.22 -24.32
C THR A 334 -44.06 -3.64 -24.89
N PRO A 335 -45.14 -4.40 -24.69
CA PRO A 335 -45.23 -5.76 -25.23
C PRO A 335 -45.17 -5.76 -26.74
N THR A 336 -44.36 -6.65 -27.31
CA THR A 336 -44.18 -6.81 -28.76
C THR A 336 -45.08 -7.89 -29.37
N ASP A 337 -45.41 -8.92 -28.56
CA ASP A 337 -46.22 -10.06 -28.95
C ASP A 337 -47.59 -9.99 -28.31
N LEU A 338 -48.53 -9.32 -28.92
CA LEU A 338 -49.91 -9.20 -28.43
C LEU A 338 -50.85 -10.12 -29.21
N THR A 339 -51.75 -10.79 -28.49
CA THR A 339 -52.90 -11.44 -29.13
C THR A 339 -53.89 -10.38 -29.67
N ASP A 340 -54.75 -10.74 -30.61
CA ASP A 340 -55.74 -9.84 -31.16
C ASP A 340 -56.63 -9.20 -30.07
N GLU A 341 -57.00 -9.96 -29.06
CA GLU A 341 -57.82 -9.47 -27.90
C GLU A 341 -57.02 -8.46 -27.06
N GLN A 342 -55.73 -8.70 -26.84
CA GLN A 342 -54.84 -7.78 -26.13
C GLN A 342 -54.63 -6.49 -26.93
N ALA A 343 -54.41 -6.60 -28.25
CA ALA A 343 -54.25 -5.45 -29.13
C ALA A 343 -55.49 -4.54 -29.10
N VAL A 344 -56.70 -5.11 -29.13
CA VAL A 344 -57.94 -4.36 -28.97
C VAL A 344 -58.00 -3.62 -27.62
N SER A 345 -57.58 -4.27 -26.51
CA SER A 345 -57.55 -3.62 -25.21
C SER A 345 -56.59 -2.44 -25.15
N TYR A 346 -55.40 -2.55 -25.75
CA TYR A 346 -54.45 -1.44 -25.85
C TYR A 346 -54.99 -0.31 -26.76
N THR A 347 -55.71 -0.62 -27.83
CA THR A 347 -56.31 0.38 -28.72
C THR A 347 -57.34 1.22 -27.95
N HIS A 348 -58.14 0.62 -27.05
CA HIS A 348 -59.06 1.34 -26.19
C HIS A 348 -58.40 2.34 -25.24
N LEU A 349 -57.20 2.07 -24.79
CA LEU A 349 -56.41 2.98 -23.94
C LEU A 349 -55.92 4.22 -24.69
N THR A 350 -55.73 4.12 -26.02
CA THR A 350 -55.22 5.19 -26.87
C THR A 350 -56.28 6.03 -27.54
N LEU A 351 -57.55 5.63 -27.49
CA LEU A 351 -58.65 6.41 -28.06
C LEU A 351 -58.75 7.75 -27.33
N PRO A 352 -58.69 8.88 -28.08
CA PRO A 352 -58.91 10.20 -27.52
C PRO A 352 -60.35 10.22 -26.95
N THR A 353 -60.49 10.50 -25.67
CA THR A 353 -61.78 10.86 -25.08
C THR A 353 -62.14 12.23 -25.62
N ASN A 354 -62.69 12.29 -26.86
CA ASN A 354 -63.37 13.46 -27.32
C ASN A 354 -64.60 13.68 -26.42
N ARG A 355 -64.37 14.42 -25.34
CA ARG A 355 -65.47 15.17 -24.76
C ARG A 355 -65.63 16.42 -25.62
N GLU A 356 -66.43 16.34 -26.66
CA GLU A 356 -67.06 17.51 -27.18
C GLU A 356 -68.00 18.05 -26.09
N VAL A 357 -67.70 19.27 -25.67
CA VAL A 357 -68.61 20.11 -24.88
C VAL A 357 -69.39 20.97 -25.86
#